data_e649798e1ccd3cd84561113c063a796c
#
_entry.id   e649798e1ccd3cd84561113c063a796c
#
_cell.length_a   1.000
_cell.length_b   1.000
_cell.length_c   1.000
_cell.angle_alpha   90.00
_cell.angle_beta   90.00
_cell.angle_gamma   90.00
#
_symmetry.space_group_name_H-M   'P 1'
#
loop_
_entity.id
_entity.type
_entity.pdbx_description
1 polymer ?
#
loop_
_entity_poly.entity_id
_entity_poly.type
_entity_poly.pdbx_seq_one_letter_code
_entity_poly.pdbx_strand_id
1 'polypeptide(L)'
;YGKYTRGLFRVHQFNKLEMYVFCLPEQSKEMHEKILAIEEDIWQGLGIPYHIVNIAAGDLGAPAAKKYDMEYWSPVNQKYQEITSCSNCTDFQAQACNVRVRRKDGTIEYVHTLNGSGLAVGRTFAGSSISSTTPSNVKWKF
;
A
#
# COMPACT_ATOMS: atom_id res chain seq x y z
N TYR A 1 8.14 -4.31 -18.20
CA TYR A 1 9.50 -4.86 -18.07
C TYR A 1 10.01 -4.63 -16.66
N GLY A 2 10.10 -5.64 -15.85
CA GLY A 2 10.68 -5.58 -14.52
C GLY A 2 11.71 -6.67 -14.33
N LYS A 3 12.78 -6.36 -13.62
CA LYS A 3 13.92 -7.24 -13.36
C LYS A 3 13.56 -8.57 -12.67
N TYR A 4 12.32 -8.69 -12.15
CA TYR A 4 11.81 -9.83 -11.37
C TYR A 4 10.47 -10.35 -11.93
N THR A 5 10.43 -10.63 -13.24
CA THR A 5 9.28 -11.26 -13.90
C THR A 5 9.38 -12.78 -13.80
N ARG A 6 9.07 -13.35 -12.63
CA ARG A 6 8.96 -14.82 -12.47
C ARG A 6 7.68 -15.17 -11.70
N GLY A 7 6.96 -16.18 -12.22
CA GLY A 7 5.80 -16.77 -11.58
C GLY A 7 4.62 -15.80 -11.40
N LEU A 8 3.77 -16.07 -10.43
CA LEU A 8 2.54 -15.30 -10.12
C LEU A 8 2.79 -13.91 -9.56
N PHE A 9 4.02 -13.59 -9.17
CA PHE A 9 4.33 -12.33 -8.49
C PHE A 9 4.31 -11.12 -9.43
N ARG A 10 4.63 -11.33 -10.72
CA ARG A 10 4.57 -10.30 -11.74
C ARG A 10 4.02 -10.86 -13.04
N VAL A 11 2.79 -10.50 -13.33
CA VAL A 11 2.02 -10.95 -14.49
C VAL A 11 1.58 -9.75 -15.33
N HIS A 12 1.14 -9.99 -16.57
CA HIS A 12 0.69 -8.93 -17.48
C HIS A 12 -0.67 -8.34 -17.07
N GLN A 13 -1.51 -9.14 -16.42
CA GLN A 13 -2.83 -8.72 -15.93
C GLN A 13 -3.13 -9.42 -14.61
N PHE A 14 -3.73 -8.69 -13.68
CA PHE A 14 -4.14 -9.23 -12.38
C PHE A 14 -5.29 -8.43 -11.80
N ASN A 15 -6.04 -9.06 -10.91
CA ASN A 15 -7.10 -8.40 -10.16
C ASN A 15 -6.51 -7.77 -8.89
N LYS A 16 -6.90 -6.51 -8.64
CA LYS A 16 -6.48 -5.75 -7.47
C LYS A 16 -7.67 -4.99 -6.88
N LEU A 17 -7.82 -5.08 -5.59
CA LEU A 17 -8.70 -4.20 -4.82
C LEU A 17 -7.87 -3.01 -4.35
N GLU A 18 -8.31 -1.81 -4.66
CA GLU A 18 -7.65 -0.57 -4.26
C GLU A 18 -8.61 0.30 -3.46
N MET A 19 -8.11 0.82 -2.35
CA MET A 19 -8.81 1.80 -1.53
C MET A 19 -8.45 3.21 -2.00
N TYR A 20 -9.45 4.06 -2.21
CA TYR A 20 -9.26 5.48 -2.50
C TYR A 20 -9.96 6.33 -1.46
N VAL A 21 -9.29 7.37 -0.98
CA VAL A 21 -9.83 8.31 -0.02
C VAL A 21 -9.69 9.73 -0.56
N PHE A 22 -10.79 10.48 -0.48
CA PHE A 22 -10.82 11.92 -0.65
C PHE A 22 -11.15 12.53 0.71
N CYS A 23 -10.31 13.40 1.20
CA CYS A 23 -10.51 14.01 2.52
C CYS A 23 -10.08 15.48 2.55
N LEU A 24 -10.41 16.16 3.63
CA LEU A 24 -9.91 17.50 3.87
C LEU A 24 -8.41 17.47 4.20
N PRO A 25 -7.65 18.51 3.86
CA PRO A 25 -6.20 18.55 4.08
C PRO A 25 -5.77 18.16 5.50
N GLU A 26 -6.49 18.65 6.51
CA GLU A 26 -6.21 18.36 7.92
C GLU A 26 -6.43 16.90 8.32
N GLN A 27 -7.25 16.17 7.58
CA GLN A 27 -7.58 14.77 7.86
C GLN A 27 -6.59 13.78 7.21
N SER A 28 -5.77 14.24 6.26
CA SER A 28 -5.02 13.33 5.39
C SER A 28 -4.02 12.44 6.14
N LYS A 29 -3.42 12.93 7.21
CA LYS A 29 -2.49 12.12 8.03
C LYS A 29 -3.23 10.98 8.74
N GLU A 30 -4.37 11.29 9.36
CA GLU A 30 -5.19 10.29 10.04
C GLU A 30 -5.73 9.26 9.07
N MET A 31 -6.21 9.69 7.89
CA MET A 31 -6.70 8.79 6.86
C MET A 31 -5.61 7.88 6.31
N HIS A 32 -4.36 8.36 6.20
CA HIS A 32 -3.23 7.54 5.78
C HIS A 32 -2.96 6.39 6.77
N GLU A 33 -2.93 6.71 8.06
CA GLU A 33 -2.76 5.67 9.09
C GLU A 33 -3.95 4.70 9.15
N LYS A 34 -5.18 5.16 8.86
CA LYS A 34 -6.36 4.27 8.75
C LYS A 34 -6.25 3.30 7.57
N ILE A 35 -5.79 3.75 6.40
CA ILE A 35 -5.56 2.87 5.26
C ILE A 35 -4.53 1.82 5.61
N LEU A 36 -3.41 2.23 6.21
CA LEU A 36 -2.36 1.32 6.66
C LEU A 36 -2.90 0.27 7.63
N ALA A 37 -3.68 0.68 8.63
CA ALA A 37 -4.28 -0.23 9.61
C ALA A 37 -5.20 -1.28 8.93
N ILE A 38 -5.97 -0.88 7.91
CA ILE A 38 -6.80 -1.83 7.15
C ILE A 38 -5.93 -2.84 6.38
N GLU A 39 -4.83 -2.39 5.79
CA GLU A 39 -3.87 -3.30 5.14
C GLU A 39 -3.28 -4.29 6.16
N GLU A 40 -2.87 -3.80 7.33
CA GLU A 40 -2.36 -4.66 8.42
C GLU A 40 -3.38 -5.70 8.88
N ASP A 41 -4.64 -5.29 9.11
CA ASP A 41 -5.73 -6.19 9.50
C ASP A 41 -5.91 -7.34 8.50
N ILE A 42 -5.84 -7.03 7.20
CA ILE A 42 -5.94 -8.05 6.14
C ILE A 42 -4.77 -9.03 6.22
N TRP A 43 -3.53 -8.54 6.35
CA TRP A 43 -2.34 -9.40 6.35
C TRP A 43 -2.22 -10.20 7.64
N GLN A 44 -2.60 -9.64 8.78
CA GLN A 44 -2.70 -10.36 10.05
C GLN A 44 -3.76 -11.46 9.98
N GLY A 45 -4.93 -11.14 9.39
CA GLY A 45 -6.01 -12.12 9.17
C GLY A 45 -5.60 -13.29 8.27
N LEU A 46 -4.69 -13.06 7.32
CA LEU A 46 -4.11 -14.10 6.46
C LEU A 46 -2.96 -14.87 7.12
N GLY A 47 -2.48 -14.44 8.29
CA GLY A 47 -1.37 -15.07 9.00
C GLY A 47 -0.03 -14.96 8.27
N ILE A 48 0.14 -13.98 7.39
CA ILE A 48 1.38 -13.78 6.62
C ILE A 48 2.25 -12.75 7.36
N PRO A 49 3.47 -13.13 7.78
CA PRO A 49 4.41 -12.22 8.41
C PRO A 49 4.84 -11.10 7.44
N TYR A 50 4.83 -9.87 7.90
CA TYR A 50 5.21 -8.69 7.13
C TYR A 50 5.98 -7.70 7.98
N HIS A 51 6.58 -6.72 7.35
CA HIS A 51 7.02 -5.49 7.98
C HIS A 51 6.59 -4.27 7.15
N ILE A 52 6.59 -3.11 7.76
CA ILE A 52 6.21 -1.85 7.14
C ILE A 52 7.46 -1.01 6.95
N VAL A 53 7.63 -0.50 5.73
CA VAL A 53 8.73 0.39 5.37
C VAL A 53 8.16 1.77 5.06
N ASN A 54 8.63 2.78 5.79
CA ASN A 54 8.38 4.17 5.42
C ASN A 54 9.37 4.57 4.33
N ILE A 55 8.86 4.84 3.14
CA ILE A 55 9.68 5.08 1.96
C ILE A 55 10.42 6.41 2.06
N ALA A 56 11.72 6.36 1.80
CA ALA A 56 12.58 7.54 1.80
C ALA A 56 12.18 8.53 0.69
N ALA A 57 12.37 9.82 0.93
CA ALA A 57 11.95 10.86 0.01
C ALA A 57 12.52 10.72 -1.42
N GLY A 58 13.73 10.15 -1.55
CA GLY A 58 14.36 9.91 -2.85
C GLY A 58 13.74 8.78 -3.67
N ASP A 59 12.96 7.90 -3.03
CA ASP A 59 12.32 6.74 -3.65
C ASP A 59 10.80 6.93 -3.82
N LEU A 60 10.26 8.07 -3.39
CA LEU A 60 8.86 8.40 -3.58
C LEU A 60 8.56 8.63 -5.07
N GLY A 61 7.45 8.05 -5.54
CA GLY A 61 6.88 8.45 -6.83
C GLY A 61 6.37 9.89 -6.78
N ALA A 62 6.40 10.59 -7.92
CA ALA A 62 6.07 12.01 -8.02
C ALA A 62 4.76 12.45 -7.33
N PRO A 63 3.67 11.66 -7.30
CA PRO A 63 2.43 12.06 -6.63
C PRO A 63 2.47 11.97 -5.10
N ALA A 64 3.34 11.14 -4.53
CA ALA A 64 3.30 10.80 -3.11
C ALA A 64 4.11 11.77 -2.25
N ALA A 65 3.48 12.37 -1.26
CA ALA A 65 4.16 13.13 -0.20
C ALA A 65 4.65 12.22 0.94
N LYS A 66 3.98 11.08 1.15
CA LYS A 66 4.36 10.03 2.09
C LYS A 66 3.85 8.70 1.58
N LYS A 67 4.64 7.65 1.74
CA LYS A 67 4.28 6.29 1.31
C LYS A 67 4.79 5.27 2.31
N TYR A 68 3.94 4.29 2.60
CA TYR A 68 4.34 3.07 3.28
C TYR A 68 4.27 1.91 2.28
N ASP A 69 5.29 1.05 2.28
CA ASP A 69 5.24 -0.24 1.62
C ASP A 69 5.16 -1.33 2.69
N MET A 70 4.28 -2.28 2.46
CA MET A 70 4.19 -3.49 3.25
C MET A 70 4.91 -4.60 2.50
N GLU A 71 5.88 -5.21 3.14
CA GLU A 71 6.72 -6.24 2.54
C GLU A 71 6.65 -7.54 3.33
N TYR A 72 6.65 -8.67 2.64
CA TYR A 72 6.77 -9.98 3.24
C TYR A 72 8.13 -10.61 2.91
N TRP A 73 8.58 -11.51 3.76
CA TRP A 73 9.79 -12.28 3.48
C TRP A 73 9.52 -13.36 2.43
N SER A 74 10.22 -13.29 1.30
CA SER A 74 10.17 -14.32 0.26
C SER A 74 11.30 -15.36 0.46
N PRO A 75 11.01 -16.57 0.93
CA PRO A 75 12.05 -17.60 1.10
C PRO A 75 12.63 -18.04 -0.22
N VAL A 76 11.88 -17.94 -1.32
CA VAL A 76 12.36 -18.28 -2.67
C VAL A 76 13.43 -17.30 -3.15
N ASN A 77 13.23 -16.01 -2.89
CA ASN A 77 14.15 -14.94 -3.32
C ASN A 77 15.12 -14.52 -2.21
N GLN A 78 14.96 -15.05 -0.99
CA GLN A 78 15.74 -14.71 0.21
C GLN A 78 15.83 -13.21 0.47
N LYS A 79 14.69 -12.51 0.30
CA LYS A 79 14.58 -11.07 0.53
C LYS A 79 13.15 -10.65 0.79
N TYR A 80 12.99 -9.46 1.33
CA TYR A 80 11.69 -8.81 1.44
C TYR A 80 11.18 -8.34 0.08
N GLN A 81 9.89 -8.47 -0.13
CA GLN A 81 9.20 -8.09 -1.35
C GLN A 81 7.92 -7.34 -1.03
N GLU A 82 7.72 -6.21 -1.68
CA GLU A 82 6.51 -5.41 -1.58
C GLU A 82 5.28 -6.22 -1.99
N ILE A 83 4.27 -6.22 -1.14
CA ILE A 83 2.98 -6.85 -1.39
C ILE A 83 1.93 -5.79 -1.65
N THR A 84 1.81 -4.82 -0.74
CA THR A 84 0.89 -3.69 -0.80
C THR A 84 1.62 -2.40 -0.48
N SER A 85 1.00 -1.29 -0.82
CA SER A 85 1.49 0.03 -0.48
C SER A 85 0.34 0.99 -0.27
N CYS A 86 0.53 1.97 0.61
CA CYS A 86 -0.40 3.08 0.73
C CYS A 86 0.32 4.42 0.66
N SER A 87 -0.31 5.35 -0.05
CA SER A 87 0.27 6.67 -0.35
C SER A 87 -0.67 7.79 0.05
N ASN A 88 -0.10 8.83 0.64
CA ASN A 88 -0.74 10.12 0.80
C ASN A 88 -0.19 11.04 -0.30
N CYS A 89 -1.06 11.41 -1.24
CA CYS A 89 -0.71 12.25 -2.40
C CYS A 89 -1.00 13.74 -2.16
N THR A 90 -1.46 14.11 -0.97
CA THR A 90 -1.92 15.46 -0.67
C THR A 90 -2.87 15.99 -1.75
N ASP A 91 -2.66 17.18 -2.26
CA ASP A 91 -3.49 17.80 -3.29
C ASP A 91 -2.99 17.56 -4.74
N PHE A 92 -1.88 16.82 -4.92
CA PHE A 92 -1.25 16.64 -6.23
C PHE A 92 -2.22 16.12 -7.30
N GLN A 93 -2.94 15.04 -6.99
CA GLN A 93 -3.91 14.46 -7.94
C GLN A 93 -5.17 15.32 -8.05
N ALA A 94 -5.60 15.93 -6.93
CA ALA A 94 -6.76 16.79 -6.90
C ALA A 94 -6.57 18.04 -7.77
N GLN A 95 -5.38 18.62 -7.81
CA GLN A 95 -5.04 19.70 -8.73
C GLN A 95 -5.16 19.26 -10.19
N ALA A 96 -4.56 18.13 -10.55
CA ALA A 96 -4.60 17.60 -11.91
C ALA A 96 -6.03 17.29 -12.40
N CYS A 97 -6.89 16.76 -11.50
CA CYS A 97 -8.28 16.41 -11.79
C CYS A 97 -9.29 17.52 -11.47
N ASN A 98 -8.82 18.65 -10.94
CA ASN A 98 -9.66 19.77 -10.49
C ASN A 98 -10.72 19.38 -9.46
N VAL A 99 -10.38 18.47 -8.54
CA VAL A 99 -11.29 18.01 -7.47
C VAL A 99 -11.18 18.94 -6.25
N ARG A 100 -12.25 19.66 -5.96
CA ARG A 100 -12.29 20.68 -4.91
C ARG A 100 -13.43 20.44 -3.93
N VAL A 101 -13.26 20.94 -2.72
CA VAL A 101 -14.30 20.99 -1.70
C VAL A 101 -14.68 22.43 -1.43
N ARG A 102 -15.98 22.67 -1.22
CA ARG A 102 -16.48 23.93 -0.70
C ARG A 102 -16.71 23.79 0.80
N ARG A 103 -15.98 24.59 1.58
CA ARG A 103 -16.13 24.67 3.02
C ARG A 103 -17.47 25.36 3.41
N LYS A 104 -17.88 25.20 4.67
CA LYS A 104 -19.11 25.84 5.19
C LYS A 104 -19.05 27.36 5.17
N ASP A 105 -17.87 27.94 5.30
CA ASP A 105 -17.60 29.36 5.19
C ASP A 105 -17.56 29.89 3.75
N GLY A 106 -17.76 29.03 2.75
CA GLY A 106 -17.71 29.33 1.33
C GLY A 106 -16.34 29.22 0.67
N THR A 107 -15.27 29.01 1.43
CA THR A 107 -13.91 28.79 0.90
C THR A 107 -13.87 27.56 0.01
N ILE A 108 -13.15 27.66 -1.11
CA ILE A 108 -12.94 26.54 -2.05
C ILE A 108 -11.46 26.18 -2.03
N GLU A 109 -11.16 24.89 -1.80
CA GLU A 109 -9.81 24.37 -1.79
C GLU A 109 -9.73 22.97 -2.43
N TYR A 110 -8.52 22.53 -2.76
CA TYR A 110 -8.32 21.18 -3.23
C TYR A 110 -8.42 20.17 -2.08
N VAL A 111 -9.03 19.03 -2.35
CA VAL A 111 -9.03 17.90 -1.41
C VAL A 111 -7.66 17.23 -1.40
N HIS A 112 -7.35 16.49 -0.32
CA HIS A 112 -6.27 15.54 -0.34
C HIS A 112 -6.76 14.18 -0.83
N THR A 113 -5.91 13.49 -1.58
CA THR A 113 -6.18 12.15 -2.09
C THR A 113 -5.19 11.16 -1.50
N LEU A 114 -5.69 9.99 -1.18
CA LEU A 114 -4.89 8.88 -0.69
C LEU A 114 -5.34 7.61 -1.39
N ASN A 115 -4.42 6.66 -1.50
CA ASN A 115 -4.73 5.34 -2.00
C ASN A 115 -3.94 4.28 -1.25
N GLY A 116 -4.49 3.07 -1.22
CA GLY A 116 -3.83 1.92 -0.62
C GLY A 116 -4.33 0.62 -1.21
N SER A 117 -3.45 -0.35 -1.34
CA SER A 117 -3.79 -1.65 -1.89
C SER A 117 -4.48 -2.51 -0.85
N GLY A 118 -5.80 -2.72 -1.00
CA GLY A 118 -6.52 -3.67 -0.17
C GLY A 118 -6.04 -5.10 -0.42
N LEU A 119 -5.97 -5.52 -1.70
CA LEU A 119 -5.54 -6.87 -2.05
C LEU A 119 -5.08 -6.94 -3.51
N ALA A 120 -3.86 -7.41 -3.75
CA ALA A 120 -3.36 -7.79 -5.06
C ALA A 120 -3.41 -9.33 -5.17
N VAL A 121 -4.44 -9.87 -5.83
CA VAL A 121 -4.81 -11.31 -5.77
C VAL A 121 -3.62 -12.23 -6.05
N GLY A 122 -2.88 -12.01 -7.13
CA GLY A 122 -1.73 -12.87 -7.48
C GLY A 122 -0.60 -12.86 -6.45
N ARG A 123 -0.25 -11.67 -5.92
CA ARG A 123 0.78 -11.53 -4.90
C ARG A 123 0.35 -12.12 -3.56
N THR A 124 -0.91 -11.91 -3.18
CA THR A 124 -1.47 -12.47 -1.95
C THR A 124 -1.49 -13.98 -1.99
N PHE A 125 -1.93 -14.56 -3.11
CA PHE A 125 -1.92 -16.02 -3.29
C PHE A 125 -0.49 -16.59 -3.24
N ALA A 126 0.47 -15.96 -3.90
CA ALA A 126 1.88 -16.36 -3.82
C ALA A 126 2.43 -16.27 -2.39
N GLY A 127 2.10 -15.20 -1.66
CA GLY A 127 2.50 -15.01 -0.26
C GLY A 127 1.91 -16.06 0.68
N SER A 128 0.63 -16.37 0.56
CA SER A 128 -0.05 -17.38 1.40
C SER A 128 0.46 -18.79 1.14
N SER A 129 0.70 -19.15 -0.12
CA SER A 129 1.26 -20.46 -0.48
C SER A 129 2.67 -20.68 0.07
N ILE A 130 3.47 -19.61 0.14
CA ILE A 130 4.83 -19.66 0.69
C ILE A 130 4.80 -19.72 2.22
N SER A 131 3.90 -19.00 2.86
CA SER A 131 3.74 -18.99 4.33
C SER A 131 3.36 -20.38 4.87
N SER A 132 2.52 -21.12 4.14
CA SER A 132 2.13 -22.48 4.52
C SER A 132 3.26 -23.51 4.44
N THR A 133 4.33 -23.22 3.71
CA THR A 133 5.52 -24.09 3.56
C THR A 133 6.69 -23.70 4.47
N THR A 134 6.56 -22.59 5.22
CA THR A 134 7.62 -22.15 6.15
C THR A 134 7.54 -22.99 7.44
N PRO A 135 8.66 -23.63 7.89
CA PRO A 135 8.66 -24.41 9.12
C PRO A 135 8.22 -23.57 10.32
N SER A 136 7.44 -24.18 11.22
CA SER A 136 6.90 -23.57 12.44
C SER A 136 7.96 -23.02 13.42
N ASN A 137 9.24 -23.16 13.12
CA ASN A 137 10.38 -22.79 13.97
C ASN A 137 10.97 -21.40 13.65
N VAL A 138 10.46 -20.69 12.65
CA VAL A 138 10.93 -19.33 12.36
C VAL A 138 10.24 -18.37 13.33
N LYS A 139 10.95 -17.97 14.36
CA LYS A 139 10.51 -16.89 15.26
C LYS A 139 10.69 -15.54 14.53
N TRP A 140 9.59 -14.96 14.12
CA TRP A 140 9.55 -13.59 13.61
C TRP A 140 9.70 -12.62 14.79
N LYS A 141 10.70 -11.74 14.76
CA LYS A 141 10.75 -10.56 15.62
C LYS A 141 10.02 -9.43 14.89
N PHE A 142 8.91 -9.01 15.47
CA PHE A 142 8.22 -7.78 15.12
C PHE A 142 8.94 -6.58 15.70
#